data_28807298ca1002c7bc5e871a6f9998d0
#
_entry.id   28807298ca1002c7bc5e871a6f9998d0
#
_cell.length_a   1.000
_cell.length_b   1.000
_cell.length_c   1.000
_cell.angle_alpha   90.00
_cell.angle_beta   90.00
_cell.angle_gamma   90.00
#
_symmetry.space_group_name_H-M   'P 1'
#
loop_
_entity.id
_entity.type
_entity.pdbx_description
1 polymer ?
#
loop_
_entity_poly.entity_id
_entity_poly.type
_entity_poly.pdbx_seq_one_letter_code
_entity_poly.pdbx_strand_id
1 'polypeptide(L)'
;GSDLITELDITTSTAVISNRIVDLPNVNTVKATGSTKYKVQDNILYDKSVEDLYYFPQGGSKTQVILPEGVEVIEKAAFYNCKNIENITLPQTLWKIDDMALWGCEKIKKLELTSKISSVGSYVFRDCKALEEIIVVPENTYFKSVDGILYEKKKYMRMMVCPAMKQGIVTVADGMHEIGTEAFHDCKYVTEVRLPESLETINSSAFEGCSALEKIELPDNIEQIGMYAFEDCTALKNVRLPARLTDIDQAVFAGCESLENIVIPEGVTSIKYRAFDGCDNLQYAIIPASVTSIEDGAFETGRRDRDLLIYCKEGTCAESYAKENDISYAYGNTAKKRQTITANDFEKMYGDESFYIQAATDGDGKLTYKVKDESVVTVSADGKVTIKGTGTTDVVITAARTDTYEWASKTIHISVRGV
;
A
#
# COMPACT_ATOMS: atom_id res chain seq x y z
N GLY A 1 31.19 8.91 -12.39
CA GLY A 1 31.99 10.02 -11.83
C GLY A 1 31.79 10.24 -10.34
N SER A 2 30.62 9.95 -9.76
CA SER A 2 30.32 10.15 -8.32
C SER A 2 31.05 9.15 -7.41
N ASP A 3 31.36 7.96 -7.92
CA ASP A 3 31.95 6.84 -7.16
C ASP A 3 33.38 7.10 -6.66
N LEU A 4 34.05 8.14 -7.17
CA LEU A 4 35.40 8.52 -6.75
C LEU A 4 35.41 9.64 -5.67
N ILE A 5 34.24 10.24 -5.36
CA ILE A 5 34.16 11.33 -4.41
C ILE A 5 34.02 10.74 -3.01
N THR A 6 35.02 10.98 -2.14
CA THR A 6 35.04 10.51 -0.76
C THR A 6 34.90 11.64 0.27
N GLU A 7 35.06 12.88 -0.16
CA GLU A 7 34.96 14.08 0.66
C GLU A 7 34.08 15.13 -0.04
N LEU A 8 33.22 15.78 0.73
CA LEU A 8 32.39 16.91 0.31
C LEU A 8 32.79 18.14 1.12
N ASP A 9 33.27 19.21 0.49
CA ASP A 9 33.54 20.48 1.14
C ASP A 9 32.61 21.59 0.62
N ILE A 10 31.77 22.11 1.49
CA ILE A 10 30.81 23.19 1.21
C ILE A 10 31.49 24.51 1.49
N THR A 11 32.01 25.16 0.45
CA THR A 11 32.72 26.43 0.56
C THR A 11 31.79 27.65 0.59
N THR A 12 32.35 28.83 0.83
CA THR A 12 31.63 30.12 0.94
C THR A 12 30.80 30.50 -0.28
N SER A 13 31.14 30.00 -1.47
CA SER A 13 30.44 30.30 -2.73
C SER A 13 29.12 29.53 -2.90
N THR A 14 28.88 28.49 -2.10
CA THR A 14 27.67 27.69 -2.18
C THR A 14 26.49 28.43 -1.55
N ALA A 15 25.66 29.04 -2.40
CA ALA A 15 24.58 29.92 -1.92
C ALA A 15 23.42 29.13 -1.30
N VAL A 16 23.12 27.94 -1.84
CA VAL A 16 22.09 27.00 -1.33
C VAL A 16 22.56 25.60 -1.67
N ILE A 17 22.47 24.70 -0.71
CA ILE A 17 22.60 23.28 -1.00
C ILE A 17 21.27 22.88 -1.65
N SER A 18 21.31 22.81 -2.99
CA SER A 18 20.15 22.34 -3.73
C SER A 18 20.01 20.83 -3.55
N ASN A 19 18.79 20.34 -3.69
CA ASN A 19 18.38 18.92 -3.69
C ASN A 19 19.17 17.98 -4.65
N ARG A 20 20.32 18.40 -5.15
CA ARG A 20 21.17 17.69 -6.13
C ARG A 20 22.34 16.94 -5.49
N ILE A 21 22.54 17.01 -4.19
CA ILE A 21 23.58 16.23 -3.48
C ILE A 21 22.97 14.88 -3.03
N VAL A 22 22.29 14.20 -3.93
CA VAL A 22 21.39 13.10 -3.54
C VAL A 22 22.05 11.74 -3.67
N ASP A 23 23.11 11.59 -4.45
CA ASP A 23 23.73 10.27 -4.68
C ASP A 23 25.25 10.36 -4.72
N LEU A 24 25.84 10.35 -3.53
CA LEU A 24 27.28 10.36 -3.30
C LEU A 24 27.69 9.19 -2.40
N PRO A 25 27.57 7.94 -2.88
CA PRO A 25 27.61 6.73 -2.04
C PRO A 25 28.93 6.52 -1.29
N ASN A 26 30.02 7.12 -1.76
CA ASN A 26 31.36 6.98 -1.16
C ASN A 26 31.79 8.19 -0.34
N VAL A 27 30.99 9.23 -0.25
CA VAL A 27 31.30 10.37 0.63
C VAL A 27 31.23 9.92 2.09
N ASN A 28 32.36 9.94 2.78
CA ASN A 28 32.50 9.60 4.19
C ASN A 28 32.89 10.78 5.06
N THR A 29 33.27 11.91 4.45
CA THR A 29 33.67 13.13 5.14
C THR A 29 32.97 14.35 4.56
N VAL A 30 32.44 15.20 5.45
CA VAL A 30 31.83 16.48 5.09
C VAL A 30 32.58 17.60 5.78
N LYS A 31 32.82 18.71 5.06
CA LYS A 31 33.42 19.95 5.52
C LYS A 31 32.58 21.16 5.13
N ALA A 32 32.75 22.26 5.85
CA ALA A 32 32.13 23.55 5.53
C ALA A 32 33.20 24.67 5.64
N THR A 33 34.28 24.51 4.87
CA THR A 33 35.47 25.36 4.97
C THR A 33 35.14 26.80 4.60
N GLY A 34 35.28 27.71 5.58
CA GLY A 34 35.00 29.14 5.40
C GLY A 34 33.53 29.51 5.17
N SER A 35 32.60 28.57 5.25
CA SER A 35 31.18 28.84 5.04
C SER A 35 30.62 29.77 6.14
N THR A 36 29.85 30.75 5.72
CA THR A 36 29.11 31.63 6.62
C THR A 36 27.70 31.17 6.93
N LYS A 37 27.20 30.20 6.13
CA LYS A 37 25.83 29.68 6.22
C LYS A 37 25.77 28.33 6.89
N TYR A 38 26.79 27.50 6.71
CA TYR A 38 26.79 26.11 7.13
C TYR A 38 27.86 25.82 8.16
N LYS A 39 27.62 24.77 8.94
CA LYS A 39 28.52 24.25 9.95
C LYS A 39 28.52 22.74 9.89
N VAL A 40 29.66 22.12 10.09
CA VAL A 40 29.77 20.66 10.28
C VAL A 40 30.00 20.36 11.75
N GLN A 41 29.17 19.48 12.29
CA GLN A 41 29.30 18.95 13.63
C GLN A 41 29.13 17.44 13.55
N ASP A 42 30.01 16.65 14.16
CA ASP A 42 30.00 15.18 14.12
C ASP A 42 29.95 14.59 12.73
N ASN A 43 30.57 15.27 11.76
CA ASN A 43 30.58 14.91 10.35
C ASN A 43 29.17 14.99 9.68
N ILE A 44 28.27 15.81 10.22
CA ILE A 44 26.94 16.10 9.69
C ILE A 44 26.88 17.57 9.34
N LEU A 45 26.28 17.90 8.21
CA LEU A 45 26.13 19.27 7.72
C LEU A 45 24.83 19.88 8.23
N TYR A 46 24.95 21.00 8.89
CA TYR A 46 23.84 21.80 9.39
C TYR A 46 23.90 23.23 8.83
N ASP A 47 22.81 23.98 9.01
CA ASP A 47 22.88 25.44 9.00
C ASP A 47 23.81 25.97 10.12
N LYS A 48 24.02 27.27 10.17
CA LYS A 48 24.97 27.87 11.13
C LYS A 48 24.50 27.77 12.59
N SER A 49 23.20 27.82 12.83
CA SER A 49 22.56 27.71 14.15
C SER A 49 22.45 26.24 14.64
N VAL A 50 22.60 25.26 13.76
CA VAL A 50 22.38 23.81 14.03
C VAL A 50 20.90 23.49 14.26
N GLU A 51 20.03 24.27 13.61
CA GLU A 51 18.58 24.05 13.63
C GLU A 51 18.13 23.15 12.46
N ASP A 52 18.75 23.32 11.26
CA ASP A 52 18.42 22.58 10.05
C ASP A 52 19.55 21.62 9.67
N LEU A 53 19.23 20.31 9.54
CA LEU A 53 20.14 19.27 9.10
C LEU A 53 20.01 19.07 7.59
N TYR A 54 21.08 19.32 6.84
CA TYR A 54 21.07 19.28 5.37
C TYR A 54 21.64 18.00 4.77
N TYR A 55 22.67 17.40 5.38
CA TYR A 55 23.32 16.25 4.76
C TYR A 55 24.08 15.39 5.77
N PHE A 56 23.87 14.09 5.66
CA PHE A 56 24.63 13.04 6.34
C PHE A 56 25.44 12.24 5.30
N PRO A 57 26.75 11.95 5.53
CA PRO A 57 27.60 11.25 4.56
C PRO A 57 27.15 9.79 4.35
N GLN A 58 26.81 9.44 3.13
CA GLN A 58 26.29 8.10 2.75
C GLN A 58 27.34 7.00 2.93
N GLY A 59 28.62 7.27 2.61
CA GLY A 59 29.73 6.32 2.73
C GLY A 59 30.25 6.16 4.17
N GLY A 60 29.69 6.88 5.13
CA GLY A 60 30.11 6.82 6.53
C GLY A 60 29.86 5.46 7.18
N SER A 61 30.71 5.11 8.15
CA SER A 61 30.59 3.83 8.90
C SER A 61 29.71 3.93 10.16
N LYS A 62 29.13 5.11 10.45
CA LYS A 62 28.26 5.29 11.62
C LYS A 62 26.98 4.46 11.47
N THR A 63 26.66 3.66 12.47
CA THR A 63 25.41 2.89 12.54
C THR A 63 24.39 3.52 13.50
N GLN A 64 24.88 4.38 14.42
CA GLN A 64 24.07 5.06 15.43
C GLN A 64 24.24 6.57 15.27
N VAL A 65 23.13 7.29 15.17
CA VAL A 65 23.11 8.75 15.05
C VAL A 65 22.23 9.33 16.16
N ILE A 66 22.79 10.20 16.97
CA ILE A 66 22.05 10.98 17.97
C ILE A 66 22.09 12.43 17.50
N LEU A 67 20.93 12.98 17.12
CA LEU A 67 20.83 14.37 16.74
C LEU A 67 20.82 15.26 17.99
N PRO A 68 21.58 16.38 18.00
CA PRO A 68 21.63 17.27 19.15
C PRO A 68 20.29 17.98 19.36
N GLU A 69 19.98 18.30 20.62
CA GLU A 69 18.90 19.22 20.94
C GLU A 69 19.15 20.57 20.27
N GLY A 70 18.10 21.20 19.75
CA GLY A 70 18.16 22.38 18.93
C GLY A 70 17.89 22.10 17.44
N VAL A 71 18.11 20.89 16.95
CA VAL A 71 17.72 20.54 15.58
C VAL A 71 16.19 20.53 15.48
N GLU A 72 15.67 21.33 14.56
CA GLU A 72 14.25 21.56 14.33
C GLU A 72 13.75 20.90 13.04
N VAL A 73 14.60 20.82 12.00
CA VAL A 73 14.26 20.28 10.69
C VAL A 73 15.32 19.27 10.22
N ILE A 74 14.88 18.13 9.77
CA ILE A 74 15.65 17.25 8.88
C ILE A 74 15.24 17.58 7.47
N GLU A 75 16.13 18.19 6.71
CA GLU A 75 15.88 18.69 5.38
C GLU A 75 15.72 17.57 4.35
N LYS A 76 15.19 17.92 3.18
CA LYS A 76 14.94 17.01 2.08
C LYS A 76 16.17 16.16 1.74
N ALA A 77 15.98 14.83 1.70
CA ALA A 77 17.01 13.85 1.37
C ALA A 77 18.27 13.89 2.28
N ALA A 78 18.19 14.43 3.50
CA ALA A 78 19.33 14.62 4.38
C ALA A 78 20.08 13.33 4.76
N PHE A 79 19.36 12.20 4.86
CA PHE A 79 19.91 10.85 5.07
C PHE A 79 19.68 9.92 3.87
N TYR A 80 19.50 10.47 2.68
CA TYR A 80 19.25 9.67 1.48
C TYR A 80 20.33 8.61 1.26
N ASN A 81 19.92 7.34 1.06
CA ASN A 81 20.82 6.19 0.87
C ASN A 81 21.89 5.99 1.98
N CYS A 82 21.61 6.42 3.20
CA CYS A 82 22.48 6.15 4.35
C CYS A 82 22.32 4.70 4.83
N LYS A 83 22.76 3.75 4.02
CA LYS A 83 22.51 2.31 4.17
C LYS A 83 23.10 1.67 5.43
N ASN A 84 24.04 2.35 6.11
CA ASN A 84 24.70 1.81 7.31
C ASN A 84 24.00 2.19 8.61
N ILE A 85 23.10 3.18 8.58
CA ILE A 85 22.43 3.65 9.80
C ILE A 85 21.41 2.60 10.26
N GLU A 86 21.53 2.18 11.52
CA GLU A 86 20.61 1.24 12.19
C GLU A 86 19.64 1.95 13.12
N ASN A 87 20.10 3.08 13.75
CA ASN A 87 19.30 3.87 14.67
C ASN A 87 19.54 5.36 14.50
N ILE A 88 18.46 6.15 14.58
CA ILE A 88 18.49 7.60 14.70
C ILE A 88 17.68 7.99 15.93
N THR A 89 18.32 8.71 16.87
CA THR A 89 17.63 9.34 18.00
C THR A 89 17.29 10.77 17.62
N LEU A 90 16.01 11.09 17.59
CA LEU A 90 15.47 12.40 17.24
C LEU A 90 15.39 13.31 18.49
N PRO A 91 15.75 14.61 18.41
CA PRO A 91 15.66 15.52 19.52
C PRO A 91 14.21 15.97 19.78
N GLN A 92 13.94 16.45 20.99
CA GLN A 92 12.60 16.94 21.35
C GLN A 92 12.25 18.28 20.65
N THR A 93 13.21 18.96 20.07
CA THR A 93 13.00 20.21 19.31
C THR A 93 12.53 19.96 17.88
N LEU A 94 12.73 18.76 17.32
CA LEU A 94 12.42 18.42 15.94
C LEU A 94 10.92 18.49 15.67
N TRP A 95 10.52 19.30 14.68
CA TRP A 95 9.13 19.42 14.26
C TRP A 95 8.86 18.95 12.82
N LYS A 96 9.91 18.86 11.97
CA LYS A 96 9.78 18.48 10.56
C LYS A 96 10.82 17.44 10.13
N ILE A 97 10.35 16.41 9.43
CA ILE A 97 11.15 15.49 8.62
C ILE A 97 10.68 15.69 7.17
N ASP A 98 11.54 16.25 6.32
CA ASP A 98 11.16 16.65 4.96
C ASP A 98 11.16 15.48 3.97
N ASP A 99 10.75 15.74 2.72
CA ASP A 99 10.62 14.73 1.66
C ASP A 99 11.91 13.91 1.50
N MET A 100 11.77 12.60 1.30
CA MET A 100 12.88 11.68 1.04
C MET A 100 13.96 11.65 2.14
N ALA A 101 13.72 12.23 3.31
CA ALA A 101 14.77 12.46 4.31
C ALA A 101 15.51 11.19 4.74
N LEU A 102 14.82 10.04 4.82
CA LEU A 102 15.37 8.73 5.20
C LEU A 102 15.30 7.70 4.06
N TRP A 103 15.02 8.13 2.83
CA TRP A 103 14.92 7.22 1.69
C TRP A 103 16.20 6.37 1.55
N GLY A 104 16.05 5.04 1.47
CA GLY A 104 17.16 4.11 1.30
C GLY A 104 17.99 3.85 2.56
N CYS A 105 17.49 4.22 3.74
CA CYS A 105 18.09 3.81 5.02
C CYS A 105 17.75 2.34 5.31
N GLU A 106 18.39 1.44 4.58
CA GLU A 106 18.01 0.03 4.47
C GLU A 106 18.08 -0.76 5.80
N LYS A 107 18.84 -0.28 6.83
CA LYS A 107 19.04 -1.00 8.09
C LYS A 107 18.27 -0.45 9.28
N ILE A 108 17.59 0.70 9.12
CA ILE A 108 16.74 1.25 10.20
C ILE A 108 15.59 0.28 10.46
N LYS A 109 15.50 -0.20 11.72
CA LYS A 109 14.42 -1.10 12.14
C LYS A 109 13.27 -0.38 12.80
N LYS A 110 13.58 0.68 13.55
CA LYS A 110 12.60 1.45 14.33
C LYS A 110 12.91 2.93 14.24
N LEU A 111 11.86 3.75 14.25
CA LEU A 111 11.99 5.18 14.44
C LEU A 111 10.93 5.67 15.42
N GLU A 112 11.37 6.44 16.44
CA GLU A 112 10.48 7.08 17.40
C GLU A 112 10.26 8.55 17.03
N LEU A 113 8.99 8.91 16.75
CA LEU A 113 8.57 10.28 16.49
C LEU A 113 8.21 10.96 17.80
N THR A 114 8.91 12.08 18.11
CA THR A 114 8.74 12.87 19.33
C THR A 114 7.47 13.72 19.31
N SER A 115 7.15 14.34 20.44
CA SER A 115 5.87 15.05 20.63
C SER A 115 5.68 16.28 19.74
N LYS A 116 6.77 16.94 19.33
CA LYS A 116 6.73 18.16 18.50
C LYS A 116 6.64 17.90 17.01
N ILE A 117 6.96 16.69 16.54
CA ILE A 117 6.89 16.38 15.11
C ILE A 117 5.47 16.58 14.62
N SER A 118 5.31 17.54 13.71
CA SER A 118 4.03 17.95 13.11
C SER A 118 4.01 17.82 11.59
N SER A 119 5.16 17.51 10.97
CA SER A 119 5.28 17.34 9.53
C SER A 119 6.22 16.16 9.21
N VAL A 120 5.73 15.22 8.43
CA VAL A 120 6.48 14.13 7.81
C VAL A 120 6.20 14.19 6.31
N GLY A 121 7.25 14.39 5.54
CA GLY A 121 7.19 14.57 4.09
C GLY A 121 6.85 13.30 3.32
N SER A 122 6.79 13.42 2.00
CA SER A 122 6.58 12.30 1.09
C SER A 122 7.86 11.47 0.93
N TYR A 123 7.71 10.16 0.71
CA TYR A 123 8.82 9.24 0.43
C TYR A 123 9.88 9.13 1.54
N VAL A 124 9.56 9.58 2.78
CA VAL A 124 10.53 9.60 3.89
C VAL A 124 11.09 8.21 4.16
N PHE A 125 10.26 7.18 4.13
CA PHE A 125 10.62 5.81 4.49
C PHE A 125 10.73 4.86 3.28
N ARG A 126 10.74 5.40 2.06
CA ARG A 126 10.91 4.58 0.85
C ARG A 126 12.24 3.81 0.93
N ASP A 127 12.25 2.54 0.54
CA ASP A 127 13.42 1.65 0.60
C ASP A 127 14.06 1.48 2.00
N CYS A 128 13.33 1.75 3.08
CA CYS A 128 13.72 1.38 4.44
C CYS A 128 13.40 -0.12 4.68
N LYS A 129 14.13 -1.01 4.00
CA LYS A 129 13.82 -2.44 3.85
C LYS A 129 13.76 -3.23 5.17
N ALA A 130 14.47 -2.77 6.22
CA ALA A 130 14.46 -3.42 7.52
C ALA A 130 13.47 -2.81 8.51
N LEU A 131 12.66 -1.81 8.09
CA LEU A 131 11.76 -1.11 9.00
C LEU A 131 10.67 -2.05 9.51
N GLU A 132 10.64 -2.26 10.82
CA GLU A 132 9.72 -3.14 11.54
C GLU A 132 8.56 -2.35 12.16
N GLU A 133 8.86 -1.16 12.72
CA GLU A 133 7.86 -0.30 13.37
C GLU A 133 8.23 1.18 13.38
N ILE A 134 7.21 2.03 13.37
CA ILE A 134 7.30 3.46 13.67
C ILE A 134 6.55 3.69 14.98
N ILE A 135 7.23 4.26 15.99
CA ILE A 135 6.68 4.56 17.29
C ILE A 135 6.34 6.04 17.33
N VAL A 136 5.17 6.39 17.81
CA VAL A 136 4.79 7.80 18.06
C VAL A 136 4.47 7.97 19.53
N VAL A 137 5.15 8.91 20.20
CA VAL A 137 4.89 9.17 21.61
C VAL A 137 3.44 9.63 21.82
N PRO A 138 2.78 9.28 22.94
CA PRO A 138 1.36 9.59 23.17
C PRO A 138 1.02 11.08 23.13
N GLU A 139 1.97 11.94 23.51
CA GLU A 139 1.85 13.40 23.55
C GLU A 139 1.83 14.05 22.16
N ASN A 140 2.22 13.32 21.10
CA ASN A 140 2.15 13.87 19.75
C ASN A 140 0.70 14.07 19.33
N THR A 141 0.36 15.30 18.92
CA THR A 141 -1.02 15.70 18.58
C THR A 141 -1.35 15.58 17.08
N TYR A 142 -0.36 15.34 16.24
CA TYR A 142 -0.48 15.27 14.78
C TYR A 142 -0.52 13.84 14.28
N PHE A 143 0.27 12.96 14.88
CA PHE A 143 0.43 11.57 14.47
C PHE A 143 0.09 10.59 15.58
N LYS A 144 -0.20 9.36 15.20
CA LYS A 144 -0.28 8.19 16.09
C LYS A 144 0.37 7.00 15.41
N SER A 145 0.82 6.03 16.17
CA SER A 145 1.10 4.70 15.66
C SER A 145 0.12 3.68 16.24
N VAL A 146 -0.30 2.76 15.41
CA VAL A 146 -1.10 1.59 15.81
C VAL A 146 -0.42 0.39 15.18
N ASP A 147 -0.04 -0.57 15.99
CA ASP A 147 0.73 -1.74 15.54
C ASP A 147 1.97 -1.37 14.71
N GLY A 148 2.68 -0.31 15.11
CA GLY A 148 3.89 0.19 14.43
C GLY A 148 3.63 0.90 13.10
N ILE A 149 2.39 1.06 12.66
CA ILE A 149 1.97 1.74 11.44
C ILE A 149 1.72 3.21 11.75
N LEU A 150 2.21 4.10 10.89
CA LEU A 150 2.08 5.56 11.06
C LEU A 150 0.78 6.09 10.48
N TYR A 151 0.03 6.85 11.28
CA TYR A 151 -1.21 7.52 10.90
C TYR A 151 -1.16 9.01 11.22
N GLU A 152 -1.75 9.83 10.34
CA GLU A 152 -2.05 11.23 10.59
C GLU A 152 -3.41 11.36 11.30
N LYS A 153 -3.45 12.09 12.44
CA LYS A 153 -4.66 12.26 13.26
C LYS A 153 -5.61 13.34 12.76
N LYS A 154 -5.08 14.33 12.03
CA LYS A 154 -5.80 15.54 11.64
C LYS A 154 -5.69 15.76 10.15
N LYS A 155 -6.46 16.69 9.62
CA LYS A 155 -6.49 17.13 8.24
C LYS A 155 -7.03 16.07 7.27
N TYR A 156 -6.33 14.95 7.04
CA TYR A 156 -6.74 13.94 6.06
C TYR A 156 -7.18 12.62 6.69
N MET A 157 -6.94 12.42 7.99
CA MET A 157 -7.18 11.14 8.67
C MET A 157 -6.65 9.98 7.83
N ARG A 158 -5.34 10.03 7.57
CA ARG A 158 -4.67 9.23 6.57
C ARG A 158 -3.74 8.20 7.21
N MET A 159 -3.76 6.99 6.67
CA MET A 159 -2.68 6.04 6.90
C MET A 159 -1.48 6.46 6.05
N MET A 160 -0.33 6.68 6.69
CA MET A 160 0.84 7.25 6.01
C MET A 160 1.88 6.21 5.60
N VAL A 161 2.23 5.30 6.52
CA VAL A 161 3.32 4.34 6.29
C VAL A 161 3.08 3.04 7.02
N CYS A 162 3.07 1.95 6.28
CA CYS A 162 3.24 0.59 6.77
C CYS A 162 4.73 0.23 6.72
N PRO A 163 5.36 -0.19 7.81
CA PRO A 163 6.74 -0.66 7.77
C PRO A 163 6.93 -1.84 6.83
N ALA A 164 8.02 -1.84 6.04
CA ALA A 164 8.27 -2.83 4.99
C ALA A 164 8.36 -4.27 5.51
N MET A 165 8.71 -4.48 6.78
CA MET A 165 8.81 -5.79 7.43
C MET A 165 7.50 -6.30 8.05
N LYS A 166 6.37 -5.57 7.89
CA LYS A 166 5.06 -6.08 8.29
C LYS A 166 4.70 -7.34 7.52
N GLN A 167 4.07 -8.30 8.21
CA GLN A 167 3.79 -9.63 7.66
C GLN A 167 2.32 -10.03 7.88
N GLY A 168 1.81 -10.87 6.99
CA GLY A 168 0.50 -11.46 7.13
C GLY A 168 -0.63 -10.45 6.94
N ILE A 169 -1.58 -10.40 7.87
CA ILE A 169 -2.77 -9.56 7.77
C ILE A 169 -2.49 -8.21 8.42
N VAL A 170 -2.74 -7.13 7.69
CA VAL A 170 -2.70 -5.75 8.19
C VAL A 170 -4.11 -5.18 8.21
N THR A 171 -4.54 -4.69 9.38
CA THR A 171 -5.82 -3.97 9.52
C THR A 171 -5.55 -2.47 9.64
N VAL A 172 -6.09 -1.70 8.70
CA VAL A 172 -6.04 -0.23 8.75
C VAL A 172 -7.01 0.26 9.81
N ALA A 173 -6.58 1.22 10.62
CA ALA A 173 -7.37 1.75 11.73
C ALA A 173 -8.69 2.36 11.23
N ASP A 174 -9.75 2.17 12.01
CA ASP A 174 -11.06 2.76 11.72
C ASP A 174 -11.03 4.29 11.67
N GLY A 175 -11.93 4.86 10.85
CA GLY A 175 -12.08 6.29 10.66
C GLY A 175 -11.03 6.92 9.77
N MET A 176 -10.17 6.14 9.11
CA MET A 176 -9.27 6.64 8.07
C MET A 176 -10.03 6.85 6.76
N HIS A 177 -9.76 7.97 6.10
CA HIS A 177 -10.36 8.34 4.81
C HIS A 177 -9.41 8.13 3.64
N GLU A 178 -8.09 8.09 3.90
CA GLU A 178 -7.09 7.96 2.85
C GLU A 178 -6.03 6.90 3.20
N ILE A 179 -5.64 6.11 2.20
CA ILE A 179 -4.34 5.43 2.16
C ILE A 179 -3.37 6.37 1.46
N GLY A 180 -2.31 6.77 2.14
CA GLY A 180 -1.33 7.73 1.63
C GLY A 180 -0.54 7.22 0.44
N THR A 181 0.09 8.14 -0.29
CA THR A 181 1.04 7.82 -1.36
C THR A 181 2.15 6.92 -0.80
N GLU A 182 2.40 5.79 -1.46
CA GLU A 182 3.38 4.78 -1.07
C GLU A 182 3.20 4.18 0.34
N ALA A 183 1.99 4.24 0.90
CA ALA A 183 1.76 3.83 2.29
C ALA A 183 2.12 2.36 2.58
N PHE A 184 2.00 1.46 1.60
CA PHE A 184 2.42 0.05 1.66
C PHE A 184 3.51 -0.28 0.63
N HIS A 185 4.23 0.72 0.10
CA HIS A 185 5.24 0.47 -0.91
C HIS A 185 6.23 -0.62 -0.46
N ASP A 186 6.43 -1.63 -1.32
CA ASP A 186 7.34 -2.77 -1.07
C ASP A 186 7.03 -3.59 0.22
N CYS A 187 5.80 -3.56 0.73
CA CYS A 187 5.37 -4.43 1.84
C CYS A 187 5.20 -5.89 1.36
N LYS A 188 6.32 -6.52 1.02
CA LYS A 188 6.41 -7.83 0.34
C LYS A 188 5.93 -9.03 1.14
N TYR A 189 5.63 -8.86 2.43
CA TYR A 189 5.22 -9.94 3.33
C TYR A 189 3.77 -9.80 3.81
N VAL A 190 3.09 -8.72 3.40
CA VAL A 190 1.67 -8.51 3.69
C VAL A 190 0.83 -9.34 2.73
N THR A 191 0.00 -10.24 3.26
CA THR A 191 -0.82 -11.15 2.46
C THR A 191 -2.28 -10.73 2.33
N GLU A 192 -2.79 -9.96 3.29
CA GLU A 192 -4.16 -9.42 3.29
C GLU A 192 -4.15 -8.02 3.91
N VAL A 193 -4.91 -7.10 3.33
CA VAL A 193 -5.17 -5.78 3.92
C VAL A 193 -6.66 -5.62 4.13
N ARG A 194 -7.03 -5.25 5.37
CA ARG A 194 -8.40 -4.92 5.77
C ARG A 194 -8.55 -3.43 5.87
N LEU A 195 -9.45 -2.89 5.05
CA LEU A 195 -9.71 -1.47 4.94
C LEU A 195 -10.99 -1.08 5.68
N PRO A 196 -11.03 0.11 6.33
CA PRO A 196 -12.24 0.58 6.98
C PRO A 196 -13.28 1.07 5.96
N GLU A 197 -14.58 0.94 6.28
CA GLU A 197 -15.68 1.39 5.42
C GLU A 197 -15.68 2.93 5.18
N SER A 198 -14.98 3.69 6.03
CA SER A 198 -14.82 5.14 5.89
C SER A 198 -13.85 5.56 4.77
N LEU A 199 -13.15 4.60 4.14
CA LEU A 199 -12.10 4.91 3.17
C LEU A 199 -12.69 5.46 1.87
N GLU A 200 -12.15 6.58 1.40
CA GLU A 200 -12.61 7.30 0.22
C GLU A 200 -11.53 7.33 -0.89
N THR A 201 -10.24 7.29 -0.50
CA THR A 201 -9.14 7.45 -1.46
C THR A 201 -7.99 6.48 -1.17
N ILE A 202 -7.50 5.85 -2.23
CA ILE A 202 -6.21 5.16 -2.26
C ILE A 202 -5.29 5.99 -3.17
N ASN A 203 -4.23 6.56 -2.61
CA ASN A 203 -3.34 7.44 -3.36
C ASN A 203 -2.34 6.66 -4.24
N SER A 204 -1.56 7.40 -5.06
CA SER A 204 -0.62 6.81 -6.01
C SER A 204 0.41 5.90 -5.34
N SER A 205 0.74 4.80 -6.01
CA SER A 205 1.72 3.80 -5.54
C SER A 205 1.43 3.22 -4.15
N ALA A 206 0.21 3.33 -3.65
CA ALA A 206 -0.12 2.99 -2.25
C ALA A 206 0.24 1.54 -1.89
N PHE A 207 0.08 0.59 -2.80
CA PHE A 207 0.40 -0.84 -2.64
C PHE A 207 1.42 -1.32 -3.68
N GLU A 208 2.16 -0.41 -4.32
CA GLU A 208 3.19 -0.76 -5.31
C GLU A 208 4.20 -1.74 -4.70
N GLY A 209 4.45 -2.87 -5.40
CA GLY A 209 5.40 -3.89 -4.96
C GLY A 209 4.94 -4.79 -3.81
N CYS A 210 3.65 -4.76 -3.42
CA CYS A 210 3.08 -5.69 -2.44
C CYS A 210 2.94 -7.10 -3.03
N SER A 211 4.07 -7.75 -3.34
CA SER A 211 4.12 -8.97 -4.14
C SER A 211 3.47 -10.20 -3.48
N ALA A 212 3.26 -10.21 -2.17
CA ALA A 212 2.55 -11.27 -1.45
C ALA A 212 1.07 -10.95 -1.18
N LEU A 213 0.56 -9.79 -1.62
CA LEU A 213 -0.83 -9.40 -1.37
C LEU A 213 -1.79 -10.28 -2.19
N GLU A 214 -2.41 -11.25 -1.54
CA GLU A 214 -3.36 -12.16 -2.18
C GLU A 214 -4.78 -11.63 -2.17
N LYS A 215 -5.12 -10.84 -1.13
CA LYS A 215 -6.49 -10.40 -0.87
C LYS A 215 -6.56 -8.96 -0.36
N ILE A 216 -7.43 -8.18 -0.99
CA ILE A 216 -7.87 -6.88 -0.51
C ILE A 216 -9.35 -6.69 -0.88
N GLU A 217 -10.17 -6.27 0.10
CA GLU A 217 -11.56 -5.89 -0.13
C GLU A 217 -11.65 -4.37 -0.15
N LEU A 218 -12.02 -3.81 -1.30
CA LEU A 218 -12.14 -2.37 -1.49
C LEU A 218 -13.55 -1.91 -1.10
N PRO A 219 -13.71 -1.04 -0.06
CA PRO A 219 -15.00 -0.48 0.31
C PRO A 219 -15.68 0.28 -0.84
N ASP A 220 -17.01 0.22 -0.91
CA ASP A 220 -17.78 0.89 -1.96
C ASP A 220 -17.74 2.43 -1.89
N ASN A 221 -17.25 3.00 -0.79
CA ASN A 221 -17.06 4.44 -0.61
C ASN A 221 -15.84 5.01 -1.33
N ILE A 222 -14.94 4.16 -1.82
CA ILE A 222 -13.75 4.62 -2.55
C ILE A 222 -14.18 5.26 -3.87
N GLU A 223 -13.79 6.52 -4.04
CA GLU A 223 -14.05 7.34 -5.22
C GLU A 223 -12.82 7.45 -6.14
N GLN A 224 -11.62 7.23 -5.59
CA GLN A 224 -10.36 7.35 -6.32
C GLN A 224 -9.35 6.28 -5.94
N ILE A 225 -8.72 5.69 -6.97
CA ILE A 225 -7.53 4.85 -6.86
C ILE A 225 -6.47 5.48 -7.77
N GLY A 226 -5.37 5.93 -7.18
CA GLY A 226 -4.32 6.68 -7.88
C GLY A 226 -3.45 5.81 -8.77
N MET A 227 -2.62 6.47 -9.60
CA MET A 227 -1.68 5.83 -10.52
C MET A 227 -0.76 4.85 -9.79
N TYR A 228 -0.47 3.69 -10.39
CA TYR A 228 0.43 2.65 -9.86
C TYR A 228 -0.03 2.05 -8.51
N ALA A 229 -1.28 2.28 -8.08
CA ALA A 229 -1.70 1.95 -6.72
C ALA A 229 -1.51 0.49 -6.34
N PHE A 230 -1.66 -0.44 -7.27
CA PHE A 230 -1.45 -1.89 -7.10
C PHE A 230 -0.40 -2.44 -8.09
N GLU A 231 0.49 -1.58 -8.61
CA GLU A 231 1.55 -2.04 -9.51
C GLU A 231 2.41 -3.12 -8.82
N ASP A 232 2.72 -4.20 -9.55
CA ASP A 232 3.50 -5.36 -9.07
C ASP A 232 2.91 -6.07 -7.83
N CYS A 233 1.59 -6.02 -7.62
CA CYS A 233 0.89 -6.90 -6.69
C CYS A 233 0.75 -8.31 -7.31
N THR A 234 1.87 -9.01 -7.50
CA THR A 234 1.96 -10.22 -8.33
C THR A 234 1.12 -11.38 -7.83
N ALA A 235 0.79 -11.45 -6.52
CA ALA A 235 -0.05 -12.50 -5.94
C ALA A 235 -1.56 -12.19 -5.95
N LEU A 236 -1.97 -10.96 -6.36
CA LEU A 236 -3.37 -10.52 -6.31
C LEU A 236 -4.20 -11.24 -7.39
N LYS A 237 -5.09 -12.13 -6.96
CA LYS A 237 -5.88 -12.98 -7.89
C LYS A 237 -7.19 -12.35 -8.31
N ASN A 238 -7.84 -11.67 -7.39
CA ASN A 238 -9.14 -11.08 -7.61
C ASN A 238 -9.25 -9.75 -6.88
N VAL A 239 -9.85 -8.78 -7.52
CA VAL A 239 -10.19 -7.49 -6.92
C VAL A 239 -11.58 -7.06 -7.38
N ARG A 240 -12.40 -6.63 -6.43
CA ARG A 240 -13.69 -6.03 -6.74
C ARG A 240 -13.53 -4.52 -6.71
N LEU A 241 -13.75 -3.87 -7.85
CA LEU A 241 -13.65 -2.42 -7.96
C LEU A 241 -14.86 -1.72 -7.33
N PRO A 242 -14.63 -0.63 -6.57
CA PRO A 242 -15.70 0.18 -5.98
C PRO A 242 -16.65 0.79 -7.03
N ALA A 243 -17.93 0.90 -6.67
CA ALA A 243 -18.94 1.37 -7.62
C ALA A 243 -18.85 2.88 -7.95
N ARG A 244 -18.15 3.65 -7.12
CA ARG A 244 -18.03 5.11 -7.26
C ARG A 244 -16.85 5.55 -8.13
N LEU A 245 -16.02 4.62 -8.62
CA LEU A 245 -14.91 4.96 -9.49
C LEU A 245 -15.42 5.55 -10.81
N THR A 246 -14.77 6.61 -11.25
CA THR A 246 -15.02 7.28 -12.53
C THR A 246 -13.99 6.92 -13.59
N ASP A 247 -12.82 6.48 -13.17
CA ASP A 247 -11.74 6.06 -14.05
C ASP A 247 -10.92 4.91 -13.42
N ILE A 248 -10.23 4.16 -14.29
CA ILE A 248 -9.11 3.30 -13.91
C ILE A 248 -7.84 4.03 -14.33
N ASP A 249 -7.08 4.51 -13.35
CA ASP A 249 -5.94 5.38 -13.60
C ASP A 249 -4.73 4.63 -14.19
N GLN A 250 -3.67 5.35 -14.55
CA GLN A 250 -2.48 4.81 -15.18
C GLN A 250 -1.85 3.71 -14.32
N ALA A 251 -1.59 2.55 -14.94
CA ALA A 251 -0.88 1.41 -14.37
C ALA A 251 -1.38 0.93 -12.99
N VAL A 252 -2.67 1.17 -12.69
CA VAL A 252 -3.24 0.83 -11.36
C VAL A 252 -3.00 -0.63 -10.99
N PHE A 253 -3.12 -1.57 -11.94
CA PHE A 253 -2.93 -3.00 -11.75
C PHE A 253 -1.82 -3.56 -12.64
N ALA A 254 -0.89 -2.71 -13.11
CA ALA A 254 0.22 -3.20 -13.93
C ALA A 254 1.05 -4.22 -13.15
N GLY A 255 1.46 -5.32 -13.80
CA GLY A 255 2.22 -6.38 -13.15
C GLY A 255 1.44 -7.24 -12.13
N CYS A 256 0.11 -7.13 -12.06
CA CYS A 256 -0.71 -8.04 -11.27
C CYS A 256 -0.82 -9.40 -11.97
N GLU A 257 0.30 -10.13 -12.02
CA GLU A 257 0.46 -11.35 -12.81
C GLU A 257 -0.58 -12.44 -12.51
N SER A 258 -1.05 -12.53 -11.26
CA SER A 258 -2.02 -13.55 -10.83
C SER A 258 -3.48 -13.14 -11.02
N LEU A 259 -3.78 -11.92 -11.50
CA LEU A 259 -5.14 -11.42 -11.66
C LEU A 259 -5.88 -12.22 -12.72
N GLU A 260 -6.96 -12.93 -12.34
CA GLU A 260 -7.68 -13.86 -13.21
C GLU A 260 -8.80 -13.18 -14.00
N ASN A 261 -9.41 -12.15 -13.44
CA ASN A 261 -10.52 -11.44 -14.08
C ASN A 261 -10.71 -10.04 -13.51
N ILE A 262 -11.35 -9.18 -14.30
CA ILE A 262 -11.73 -7.85 -13.85
C ILE A 262 -13.13 -7.47 -14.37
N VAL A 263 -13.90 -6.82 -13.49
CA VAL A 263 -15.20 -6.24 -13.83
C VAL A 263 -15.13 -4.75 -13.61
N ILE A 264 -15.20 -3.99 -14.69
CA ILE A 264 -15.20 -2.53 -14.64
C ILE A 264 -16.60 -2.05 -14.23
N PRO A 265 -16.72 -1.19 -13.20
CA PRO A 265 -18.01 -0.65 -12.77
C PRO A 265 -18.68 0.25 -13.83
N GLU A 266 -20.01 0.30 -13.82
CA GLU A 266 -20.84 1.12 -14.74
C GLU A 266 -20.55 2.64 -14.65
N GLY A 267 -19.95 3.13 -13.57
CA GLY A 267 -19.58 4.55 -13.42
C GLY A 267 -18.29 4.92 -14.14
N VAL A 268 -17.47 3.95 -14.53
CA VAL A 268 -16.16 4.20 -15.14
C VAL A 268 -16.34 4.67 -16.58
N THR A 269 -15.66 5.77 -16.92
CA THR A 269 -15.68 6.40 -18.26
C THR A 269 -14.38 6.21 -19.03
N SER A 270 -13.26 5.99 -18.33
CA SER A 270 -11.94 5.81 -18.97
C SER A 270 -11.10 4.71 -18.30
N ILE A 271 -10.31 4.00 -19.11
CA ILE A 271 -9.25 3.08 -18.69
C ILE A 271 -7.95 3.63 -19.26
N LYS A 272 -7.02 4.04 -18.39
CA LYS A 272 -5.82 4.76 -18.79
C LYS A 272 -4.66 3.82 -19.13
N TYR A 273 -3.57 4.45 -19.62
CA TYR A 273 -2.36 3.77 -20.10
C TYR A 273 -1.84 2.73 -19.12
N ARG A 274 -1.60 1.52 -19.62
CA ARG A 274 -1.05 0.38 -18.88
C ARG A 274 -1.86 -0.08 -17.64
N ALA A 275 -3.14 0.26 -17.54
CA ALA A 275 -3.94 -0.01 -16.34
C ALA A 275 -3.91 -1.47 -15.90
N PHE A 276 -3.85 -2.43 -16.84
CA PHE A 276 -3.75 -3.89 -16.63
C PHE A 276 -2.59 -4.51 -17.43
N ASP A 277 -1.54 -3.73 -17.70
CA ASP A 277 -0.34 -4.23 -18.38
C ASP A 277 0.35 -5.29 -17.53
N GLY A 278 0.82 -6.38 -18.15
CA GLY A 278 1.46 -7.49 -17.43
C GLY A 278 0.54 -8.33 -16.53
N CYS A 279 -0.80 -8.17 -16.63
CA CYS A 279 -1.75 -9.09 -15.99
C CYS A 279 -1.81 -10.42 -16.77
N ASP A 280 -0.75 -11.21 -16.70
CA ASP A 280 -0.49 -12.34 -17.56
C ASP A 280 -1.51 -13.51 -17.42
N ASN A 281 -2.21 -13.62 -16.31
CA ASN A 281 -3.25 -14.64 -16.09
C ASN A 281 -4.67 -14.09 -16.26
N LEU A 282 -4.84 -12.85 -16.79
CA LEU A 282 -6.16 -12.25 -16.97
C LEU A 282 -6.91 -12.97 -18.10
N GLN A 283 -7.92 -13.76 -17.72
CA GLN A 283 -8.73 -14.59 -18.64
C GLN A 283 -9.83 -13.75 -19.28
N TYR A 284 -10.46 -12.85 -18.50
CA TYR A 284 -11.48 -11.98 -19.07
C TYR A 284 -11.58 -10.63 -18.36
N ALA A 285 -12.01 -9.64 -19.13
CA ALA A 285 -12.40 -8.32 -18.64
C ALA A 285 -13.84 -8.02 -19.06
N ILE A 286 -14.69 -7.55 -18.15
CA ILE A 286 -16.04 -7.08 -18.46
C ILE A 286 -16.00 -5.57 -18.46
N ILE A 287 -16.24 -4.96 -19.62
CA ILE A 287 -16.17 -3.52 -19.85
C ILE A 287 -17.54 -2.97 -20.20
N PRO A 288 -18.15 -2.13 -19.35
CA PRO A 288 -19.48 -1.59 -19.57
C PRO A 288 -19.49 -0.51 -20.69
N ALA A 289 -20.68 -0.22 -21.19
CA ALA A 289 -20.85 0.79 -22.24
C ALA A 289 -20.59 2.22 -21.77
N SER A 290 -20.48 2.46 -20.46
CA SER A 290 -20.08 3.74 -19.88
C SER A 290 -18.63 4.10 -20.20
N VAL A 291 -17.77 3.11 -20.42
CA VAL A 291 -16.36 3.34 -20.81
C VAL A 291 -16.33 3.87 -22.25
N THR A 292 -15.88 5.11 -22.40
CA THR A 292 -15.78 5.82 -23.67
C THR A 292 -14.35 5.98 -24.19
N SER A 293 -13.35 5.69 -23.33
CA SER A 293 -11.93 5.75 -23.67
C SER A 293 -11.17 4.62 -23.04
N ILE A 294 -10.35 3.92 -23.84
CA ILE A 294 -9.35 2.94 -23.39
C ILE A 294 -8.05 3.34 -24.06
N GLU A 295 -7.04 3.68 -23.25
CA GLU A 295 -5.73 4.11 -23.76
C GLU A 295 -4.88 2.93 -24.23
N ASP A 296 -3.90 3.23 -25.08
CA ASP A 296 -2.98 2.24 -25.62
C ASP A 296 -2.25 1.49 -24.49
N GLY A 297 -2.04 0.18 -24.69
CA GLY A 297 -1.37 -0.67 -23.71
C GLY A 297 -2.19 -0.95 -22.44
N ALA A 298 -3.45 -0.51 -22.34
CA ALA A 298 -4.27 -0.72 -21.13
C ALA A 298 -4.36 -2.19 -20.70
N PHE A 299 -4.37 -3.12 -21.66
CA PHE A 299 -4.38 -4.57 -21.43
C PHE A 299 -3.21 -5.26 -22.15
N GLU A 300 -2.04 -4.64 -22.20
CA GLU A 300 -0.86 -5.26 -22.80
C GLU A 300 -0.34 -6.38 -21.91
N THR A 301 -0.08 -7.57 -22.48
CA THR A 301 0.47 -8.71 -21.75
C THR A 301 1.83 -9.06 -22.35
N GLY A 302 2.76 -9.54 -21.53
CA GLY A 302 4.06 -10.01 -21.99
C GLY A 302 4.00 -11.32 -22.81
N ARG A 303 2.84 -11.96 -22.87
CA ARG A 303 2.63 -13.25 -23.56
C ARG A 303 2.12 -13.07 -24.98
N ARG A 304 2.67 -13.85 -25.92
CA ARG A 304 2.25 -13.84 -27.33
C ARG A 304 0.92 -14.58 -27.57
N ASP A 305 0.58 -15.53 -26.71
CA ASP A 305 -0.66 -16.30 -26.79
C ASP A 305 -1.64 -15.71 -25.74
N ARG A 306 -2.47 -14.76 -26.20
CA ARG A 306 -3.44 -14.07 -25.36
C ARG A 306 -4.72 -14.88 -25.25
N ASP A 307 -5.02 -15.39 -24.07
CA ASP A 307 -6.32 -15.98 -23.74
C ASP A 307 -7.33 -14.95 -23.21
N LEU A 308 -7.01 -13.64 -23.24
CA LEU A 308 -7.88 -12.58 -22.75
C LEU A 308 -9.14 -12.46 -23.63
N LEU A 309 -10.30 -12.50 -22.98
CA LEU A 309 -11.61 -12.26 -23.59
C LEU A 309 -12.25 -10.99 -23.03
N ILE A 310 -12.47 -9.98 -23.87
CA ILE A 310 -13.20 -8.78 -23.49
C ILE A 310 -14.71 -9.00 -23.72
N TYR A 311 -15.49 -8.95 -22.64
CA TYR A 311 -16.94 -8.85 -22.72
C TYR A 311 -17.36 -7.40 -22.83
N CYS A 312 -18.07 -7.03 -23.89
CA CYS A 312 -18.50 -5.67 -24.15
C CYS A 312 -19.89 -5.63 -24.83
N LYS A 313 -20.44 -4.45 -25.01
CA LYS A 313 -21.63 -4.22 -25.82
C LYS A 313 -21.20 -3.84 -27.24
N GLU A 314 -21.99 -4.29 -28.23
CA GLU A 314 -21.80 -3.92 -29.64
C GLU A 314 -21.75 -2.39 -29.84
N GLY A 315 -20.81 -1.92 -30.65
CA GLY A 315 -20.63 -0.52 -31.02
C GLY A 315 -19.92 0.34 -29.94
N THR A 316 -19.36 -0.28 -28.89
CA THR A 316 -18.63 0.45 -27.83
C THR A 316 -17.13 0.62 -28.13
N CYS A 317 -16.47 1.51 -27.40
CA CYS A 317 -15.02 1.69 -27.52
C CYS A 317 -14.26 0.43 -27.10
N ALA A 318 -14.81 -0.39 -26.21
CA ALA A 318 -14.21 -1.66 -25.79
C ALA A 318 -14.14 -2.68 -26.93
N GLU A 319 -15.16 -2.72 -27.78
CA GLU A 319 -15.13 -3.54 -28.99
C GLU A 319 -14.09 -3.03 -30.00
N SER A 320 -14.00 -1.71 -30.19
CA SER A 320 -13.01 -1.10 -31.07
C SER A 320 -11.59 -1.37 -30.57
N TYR A 321 -11.34 -1.16 -29.29
CA TYR A 321 -10.06 -1.45 -28.65
C TYR A 321 -9.65 -2.92 -28.81
N ALA A 322 -10.59 -3.86 -28.58
CA ALA A 322 -10.32 -5.29 -28.75
C ALA A 322 -9.90 -5.64 -30.16
N LYS A 323 -10.61 -5.09 -31.19
CA LYS A 323 -10.29 -5.29 -32.60
C LYS A 323 -8.91 -4.70 -33.00
N GLU A 324 -8.61 -3.49 -32.54
CA GLU A 324 -7.36 -2.78 -32.84
C GLU A 324 -6.14 -3.46 -32.24
N ASN A 325 -6.33 -4.19 -31.12
CA ASN A 325 -5.25 -4.86 -30.38
C ASN A 325 -5.24 -6.39 -30.55
N ASP A 326 -6.01 -6.97 -31.50
CA ASP A 326 -6.13 -8.41 -31.72
C ASP A 326 -6.53 -9.20 -30.45
N ILE A 327 -7.38 -8.61 -29.60
CA ILE A 327 -7.92 -9.25 -28.40
C ILE A 327 -9.28 -9.89 -28.74
N SER A 328 -9.49 -11.13 -28.29
CA SER A 328 -10.79 -11.80 -28.41
C SER A 328 -11.87 -11.02 -27.67
N TYR A 329 -13.05 -10.89 -28.27
CA TYR A 329 -14.19 -10.27 -27.62
C TYR A 329 -15.50 -11.01 -27.85
N ALA A 330 -16.45 -10.82 -26.95
CA ALA A 330 -17.79 -11.36 -27.06
C ALA A 330 -18.82 -10.32 -26.62
N TYR A 331 -19.98 -10.34 -27.29
CA TYR A 331 -21.11 -9.55 -26.83
C TYR A 331 -21.83 -10.32 -25.71
N GLY A 332 -22.15 -9.62 -24.65
CA GLY A 332 -22.82 -10.21 -23.51
C GLY A 332 -23.45 -9.15 -22.64
N ASN A 333 -24.31 -9.57 -21.71
CA ASN A 333 -24.79 -8.66 -20.68
C ASN A 333 -23.62 -8.36 -19.74
N THR A 334 -22.93 -7.25 -20.01
CA THR A 334 -21.71 -6.81 -19.32
C THR A 334 -21.96 -6.39 -17.88
N ALA A 335 -23.18 -6.04 -17.53
CA ALA A 335 -23.53 -5.57 -16.21
C ALA A 335 -24.28 -6.64 -15.42
N LYS A 336 -23.52 -7.57 -14.82
CA LYS A 336 -24.11 -8.38 -13.75
C LYS A 336 -24.32 -7.51 -12.52
N LYS A 337 -25.41 -7.73 -11.83
CA LYS A 337 -25.71 -7.04 -10.56
C LYS A 337 -24.64 -7.44 -9.54
N ARG A 338 -24.28 -6.51 -8.68
CA ARG A 338 -23.47 -6.85 -7.51
C ARG A 338 -24.33 -7.60 -6.50
N GLN A 339 -23.72 -8.52 -5.81
CA GLN A 339 -24.30 -9.13 -4.62
C GLN A 339 -23.39 -8.89 -3.43
N THR A 340 -23.99 -8.79 -2.26
CA THR A 340 -23.27 -8.65 -0.99
C THR A 340 -23.53 -9.86 -0.10
N ILE A 341 -22.61 -10.11 0.83
CA ILE A 341 -22.76 -11.19 1.81
C ILE A 341 -22.87 -10.55 3.19
N THR A 342 -23.92 -10.86 3.91
CA THR A 342 -24.08 -10.55 5.32
C THR A 342 -23.70 -11.74 6.16
N ALA A 343 -22.80 -11.58 7.12
CA ALA A 343 -22.42 -12.58 8.12
C ALA A 343 -21.69 -11.87 9.28
N ASN A 344 -21.68 -12.48 10.47
CA ASN A 344 -21.07 -11.93 11.68
C ASN A 344 -19.88 -12.76 12.14
N ASP A 345 -18.98 -12.16 12.89
CA ASP A 345 -17.93 -12.82 13.64
C ASP A 345 -18.51 -13.58 14.84
N PHE A 346 -17.76 -14.57 15.35
CA PHE A 346 -18.19 -15.38 16.49
C PHE A 346 -17.09 -15.49 17.55
N GLU A 347 -17.51 -15.32 18.82
CA GLU A 347 -16.72 -15.72 19.97
C GLU A 347 -17.34 -16.96 20.62
N LYS A 348 -16.57 -18.00 20.87
CA LYS A 348 -16.99 -19.29 21.40
C LYS A 348 -16.00 -19.80 22.45
N MET A 349 -16.49 -20.76 23.28
CA MET A 349 -15.65 -21.51 24.19
C MET A 349 -15.35 -22.89 23.63
N TYR A 350 -14.17 -23.44 23.93
CA TYR A 350 -13.89 -24.82 23.60
C TYR A 350 -14.86 -25.74 24.39
N GLY A 351 -15.57 -26.58 23.64
CA GLY A 351 -16.61 -27.43 24.19
C GLY A 351 -18.05 -26.95 23.92
N ASP A 352 -18.21 -25.74 23.37
CA ASP A 352 -19.54 -25.30 22.89
C ASP A 352 -20.05 -26.21 21.79
N GLU A 353 -21.37 -26.30 21.65
CA GLU A 353 -22.03 -27.05 20.59
C GLU A 353 -21.75 -26.45 19.20
N SER A 354 -21.84 -27.29 18.16
CA SER A 354 -21.77 -26.83 16.77
C SER A 354 -22.87 -25.81 16.49
N PHE A 355 -22.56 -24.79 15.69
CA PHE A 355 -23.47 -23.70 15.33
C PHE A 355 -23.44 -23.45 13.82
N TYR A 356 -24.34 -22.60 13.33
CA TYR A 356 -24.36 -22.22 11.91
C TYR A 356 -23.91 -20.76 11.74
N ILE A 357 -23.09 -20.51 10.73
CA ILE A 357 -22.85 -19.18 10.21
C ILE A 357 -24.14 -18.70 9.55
N GLN A 358 -24.74 -17.66 10.10
CA GLN A 358 -25.95 -17.03 9.54
C GLN A 358 -25.52 -16.11 8.38
N ALA A 359 -25.05 -16.72 7.31
CA ALA A 359 -24.66 -16.00 6.09
C ALA A 359 -25.85 -15.93 5.13
N ALA A 360 -26.05 -14.74 4.57
CA ALA A 360 -27.04 -14.52 3.52
C ALA A 360 -26.41 -13.64 2.41
N THR A 361 -26.89 -13.83 1.17
CA THR A 361 -26.58 -12.93 0.07
C THR A 361 -27.87 -12.31 -0.45
N ASP A 362 -27.79 -11.04 -0.89
CA ASP A 362 -28.85 -10.34 -1.62
C ASP A 362 -28.94 -10.74 -3.10
N GLY A 363 -28.00 -11.59 -3.56
CA GLY A 363 -27.99 -12.18 -4.88
C GLY A 363 -28.49 -13.64 -4.90
N ASP A 364 -28.23 -14.33 -6.02
CA ASP A 364 -28.60 -15.74 -6.24
C ASP A 364 -27.40 -16.69 -6.26
N GLY A 365 -26.19 -16.17 -5.94
CA GLY A 365 -24.96 -16.94 -5.90
C GLY A 365 -24.94 -17.94 -4.75
N LYS A 366 -24.60 -19.21 -5.06
CA LYS A 366 -24.43 -20.25 -4.03
C LYS A 366 -23.31 -19.87 -3.08
N LEU A 367 -23.58 -19.91 -1.77
CA LEU A 367 -22.57 -19.68 -0.74
C LEU A 367 -21.67 -20.90 -0.57
N THR A 368 -20.37 -20.64 -0.43
CA THR A 368 -19.34 -21.62 -0.07
C THR A 368 -18.48 -21.07 1.04
N TYR A 369 -17.86 -21.97 1.84
CA TYR A 369 -17.09 -21.62 3.03
C TYR A 369 -15.70 -22.24 2.93
N LYS A 370 -14.66 -21.45 3.20
CA LYS A 370 -13.27 -21.91 3.26
C LYS A 370 -12.66 -21.47 4.58
N VAL A 371 -12.23 -22.41 5.39
CA VAL A 371 -11.56 -22.16 6.68
C VAL A 371 -10.06 -22.02 6.45
N LYS A 372 -9.42 -21.06 7.13
CA LYS A 372 -7.98 -20.85 7.03
C LYS A 372 -7.19 -21.81 7.93
N ASP A 373 -7.70 -22.07 9.14
CA ASP A 373 -7.11 -23.03 10.09
C ASP A 373 -8.16 -24.01 10.58
N GLU A 374 -8.14 -25.21 10.00
CA GLU A 374 -9.07 -26.30 10.32
C GLU A 374 -8.78 -26.97 11.67
N SER A 375 -7.65 -26.66 12.33
CA SER A 375 -7.37 -27.12 13.68
C SER A 375 -8.21 -26.38 14.72
N VAL A 376 -8.68 -25.15 14.42
CA VAL A 376 -9.57 -24.36 15.29
C VAL A 376 -11.02 -24.71 15.05
N VAL A 377 -11.50 -24.65 13.80
CA VAL A 377 -12.85 -25.02 13.42
C VAL A 377 -12.89 -25.70 12.04
N THR A 378 -13.93 -26.49 11.77
CA THR A 378 -14.29 -26.92 10.40
C THR A 378 -15.67 -26.40 10.06
N VAL A 379 -15.93 -26.11 8.78
CA VAL A 379 -17.22 -25.62 8.29
C VAL A 379 -17.69 -26.51 7.15
N SER A 380 -18.92 -27.03 7.28
CA SER A 380 -19.55 -27.82 6.24
C SER A 380 -20.14 -26.96 5.11
N ALA A 381 -20.51 -27.58 4.01
CA ALA A 381 -21.04 -26.88 2.82
C ALA A 381 -22.34 -26.08 3.08
N ASP A 382 -23.08 -26.41 4.14
CA ASP A 382 -24.28 -25.72 4.59
C ASP A 382 -24.01 -24.66 5.67
N GLY A 383 -22.72 -24.38 5.98
CA GLY A 383 -22.30 -23.36 6.94
C GLY A 383 -22.31 -23.79 8.40
N LYS A 384 -22.43 -25.11 8.69
CA LYS A 384 -22.33 -25.61 10.07
C LYS A 384 -20.87 -25.65 10.52
N VAL A 385 -20.57 -24.93 11.62
CA VAL A 385 -19.26 -24.86 12.26
C VAL A 385 -19.15 -25.93 13.33
N THR A 386 -18.04 -26.68 13.31
CA THR A 386 -17.66 -27.61 14.37
C THR A 386 -16.34 -27.17 14.96
N ILE A 387 -16.33 -26.90 16.28
CA ILE A 387 -15.15 -26.49 17.04
C ILE A 387 -14.21 -27.68 17.22
N LYS A 388 -12.93 -27.50 16.89
CA LYS A 388 -11.87 -28.53 16.96
C LYS A 388 -10.81 -28.21 18.03
N GLY A 389 -10.50 -26.93 18.22
CA GLY A 389 -9.46 -26.49 19.14
C GLY A 389 -9.64 -25.04 19.55
N THR A 390 -8.76 -24.57 20.42
CA THR A 390 -8.69 -23.15 20.83
C THR A 390 -7.82 -22.36 19.87
N GLY A 391 -8.13 -21.07 19.68
CA GLY A 391 -7.41 -20.17 18.79
C GLY A 391 -8.34 -19.25 18.01
N THR A 392 -7.80 -18.57 17.02
CA THR A 392 -8.57 -17.69 16.12
C THR A 392 -8.35 -18.12 14.67
N THR A 393 -9.41 -18.21 13.90
CA THR A 393 -9.33 -18.54 12.47
C THR A 393 -10.28 -17.68 11.66
N ASP A 394 -9.94 -17.51 10.38
CA ASP A 394 -10.79 -16.84 9.40
C ASP A 394 -11.60 -17.86 8.62
N VAL A 395 -12.85 -17.50 8.33
CA VAL A 395 -13.70 -18.23 7.40
C VAL A 395 -14.06 -17.29 6.26
N VAL A 396 -13.60 -17.63 5.05
CA VAL A 396 -13.97 -16.90 3.82
C VAL A 396 -15.27 -17.49 3.30
N ILE A 397 -16.29 -16.65 3.21
CA ILE A 397 -17.60 -16.97 2.64
C ILE A 397 -17.61 -16.38 1.22
N THR A 398 -17.91 -17.18 0.22
CA THR A 398 -17.97 -16.74 -1.18
C THR A 398 -19.35 -17.04 -1.76
N ALA A 399 -19.99 -16.02 -2.34
CA ALA A 399 -21.16 -16.17 -3.18
C ALA A 399 -20.71 -16.34 -4.63
N ALA A 400 -21.07 -17.44 -5.26
CA ALA A 400 -20.65 -17.76 -6.62
C ALA A 400 -21.19 -16.74 -7.64
N ARG A 401 -20.43 -16.51 -8.72
CA ARG A 401 -20.91 -15.78 -9.89
C ARG A 401 -22.05 -16.56 -10.55
N THR A 402 -23.08 -15.86 -10.99
CA THR A 402 -24.23 -16.42 -11.70
C THR A 402 -24.44 -15.68 -13.03
N ASP A 403 -25.51 -15.99 -13.74
CA ASP A 403 -25.86 -15.25 -14.95
C ASP A 403 -26.32 -13.80 -14.64
N THR A 404 -26.82 -13.57 -13.44
CA THR A 404 -27.39 -12.27 -13.00
C THR A 404 -26.45 -11.48 -12.13
N TYR A 405 -25.60 -12.13 -11.31
CA TYR A 405 -24.78 -11.51 -10.28
C TYR A 405 -23.31 -11.81 -10.44
N GLU A 406 -22.45 -10.82 -10.10
CA GLU A 406 -21.03 -11.03 -9.90
C GLU A 406 -20.77 -11.85 -8.63
N TRP A 407 -19.62 -12.50 -8.53
CA TRP A 407 -19.20 -13.14 -7.29
C TRP A 407 -19.03 -12.10 -6.17
N ALA A 408 -19.20 -12.53 -4.93
CA ALA A 408 -18.88 -11.72 -3.74
C ALA A 408 -18.14 -12.58 -2.71
N SER A 409 -17.32 -11.96 -1.87
CA SER A 409 -16.73 -12.64 -0.73
C SER A 409 -16.83 -11.79 0.53
N LYS A 410 -16.87 -12.48 1.66
CA LYS A 410 -16.80 -11.88 3.00
C LYS A 410 -15.97 -12.79 3.90
N THR A 411 -15.05 -12.19 4.64
CA THR A 411 -14.32 -12.88 5.69
C THR A 411 -14.97 -12.59 7.03
N ILE A 412 -15.17 -13.64 7.83
CA ILE A 412 -15.56 -13.53 9.23
C ILE A 412 -14.48 -14.16 10.12
N HIS A 413 -14.44 -13.73 11.38
CA HIS A 413 -13.49 -14.19 12.37
C HIS A 413 -14.18 -15.07 13.39
N ILE A 414 -13.58 -16.22 13.69
CA ILE A 414 -14.04 -17.12 14.74
C ILE A 414 -12.94 -17.25 15.78
N SER A 415 -13.20 -16.79 17.00
CA SER A 415 -12.32 -16.92 18.15
C SER A 415 -12.87 -17.97 19.10
N VAL A 416 -12.06 -18.98 19.44
CA VAL A 416 -12.39 -20.05 20.39
C VAL A 416 -11.46 -19.94 21.59
N ARG A 417 -12.00 -19.61 22.74
CA ARG A 417 -11.27 -19.50 24.00
C ARG A 417 -11.22 -20.85 24.73
N GLY A 418 -10.15 -21.09 25.47
CA GLY A 418 -10.07 -22.22 26.42
C GLY A 418 -11.02 -22.01 27.59
N VAL A 419 -11.46 -23.10 28.23
CA VAL A 419 -12.22 -23.11 29.48
C VAL A 419 -11.33 -22.72 30.65
#